data_6f9ed298ba39343abc2e2fdc9714a47d
#
_entry.id   6f9ed298ba39343abc2e2fdc9714a47d
#
_cell.length_a   1.000
_cell.length_b   1.000
_cell.length_c   1.000
_cell.angle_alpha   90.00
_cell.angle_beta   90.00
_cell.angle_gamma   90.00
#
_symmetry.space_group_name_H-M   'P 1'
#
loop_
_entity.id
_entity.type
_entity.pdbx_description
1 polymer ?
#
loop_
_entity_poly.entity_id
_entity_poly.type
_entity_poly.pdbx_seq_one_letter_code
_entity_poly.pdbx_strand_id
1 'polypeptide(L)'
;MSDRVEIVLIALGWSGAVAIAGAGLLRALRGRSVRASLLALCLTTVAAVIAATIGTAHAMFLSDHDFEVLLLVSVVVAVLMAGVSGLLAHNLAESSRALTEQTRAIGDIATLDLSAETPHRAPASAELAALSRELDAARTRLAESRAREQALETARRELVAWVSHDLRSPLAGIRAMAEALEDGVAEDPDRYRKQIRMDVDRLAGLVDDLFELSVIQAGALKLSLEKISLSDLVSDTLAGADALARERGIALRGHALTDVAVRADSRELSRLMSNLVVNAIRHTPADGAVEISLVERDGRATIAVTDGCGGIPEEDLPRVFDVAWRGNNARTPGADGGAGLGLAIVRGIVEAHAGEITVANTGSGCRFEVSLPALA
;
A
#
# COMPACT_ATOMS: atom_id res chain seq x y z
N MET A 1 -72.35 -30.01 0.01
CA MET A 1 -71.17 -29.11 -0.07
C MET A 1 -71.54 -28.02 -1.05
N SER A 2 -71.22 -26.75 -0.76
CA SER A 2 -71.61 -25.73 -1.73
C SER A 2 -70.72 -25.86 -2.97
N ASP A 3 -71.27 -25.66 -4.17
CA ASP A 3 -70.56 -25.74 -5.46
C ASP A 3 -69.23 -24.99 -5.48
N ARG A 4 -69.16 -23.98 -4.68
CA ARG A 4 -67.89 -23.19 -4.50
C ARG A 4 -66.74 -23.99 -3.89
N VAL A 5 -67.02 -24.91 -2.96
CA VAL A 5 -66.00 -25.74 -2.31
C VAL A 5 -65.47 -26.79 -3.29
N GLU A 6 -66.31 -27.32 -4.12
CA GLU A 6 -65.97 -28.30 -5.14
C GLU A 6 -65.12 -27.73 -6.25
N ILE A 7 -65.39 -26.48 -6.69
CA ILE A 7 -64.56 -25.71 -7.65
C ILE A 7 -63.21 -25.51 -7.11
N VAL A 8 -63.09 -25.05 -5.84
CA VAL A 8 -61.80 -24.80 -5.19
C VAL A 8 -60.93 -26.06 -5.05
N LEU A 9 -61.56 -27.18 -4.71
CA LEU A 9 -60.87 -28.48 -4.59
C LEU A 9 -60.39 -29.01 -5.94
N ILE A 10 -61.11 -28.84 -7.01
CA ILE A 10 -60.71 -29.23 -8.36
C ILE A 10 -59.58 -28.36 -8.85
N ALA A 11 -59.66 -27.03 -8.66
CA ALA A 11 -58.60 -26.10 -9.01
C ALA A 11 -57.28 -26.38 -8.25
N LEU A 12 -57.34 -26.61 -6.94
CA LEU A 12 -56.23 -27.01 -6.11
C LEU A 12 -55.60 -28.34 -6.52
N GLY A 13 -56.46 -29.35 -6.91
CA GLY A 13 -55.97 -30.63 -7.35
C GLY A 13 -55.09 -30.51 -8.63
N TRP A 14 -55.61 -29.85 -9.65
CA TRP A 14 -54.96 -29.71 -10.94
C TRP A 14 -53.69 -28.80 -10.82
N SER A 15 -53.79 -27.64 -10.16
CA SER A 15 -52.64 -26.75 -9.96
C SER A 15 -51.58 -27.38 -9.07
N GLY A 16 -51.99 -28.13 -8.03
CA GLY A 16 -51.06 -28.85 -7.15
C GLY A 16 -50.28 -29.96 -7.87
N ALA A 17 -50.92 -30.73 -8.74
CA ALA A 17 -50.23 -31.74 -9.54
C ALA A 17 -49.14 -31.13 -10.45
N VAL A 18 -49.46 -30.03 -11.13
CA VAL A 18 -48.50 -29.30 -11.97
C VAL A 18 -47.38 -28.67 -11.14
N ALA A 19 -47.70 -28.11 -9.97
CA ALA A 19 -46.69 -27.52 -9.07
C ALA A 19 -45.69 -28.57 -8.55
N ILE A 20 -46.18 -29.79 -8.23
CA ILE A 20 -45.30 -30.91 -7.81
C ILE A 20 -44.36 -31.32 -8.96
N ALA A 21 -44.90 -31.47 -10.18
CA ALA A 21 -44.10 -31.78 -11.36
C ALA A 21 -43.06 -30.68 -11.65
N GLY A 22 -43.43 -29.40 -11.50
CA GLY A 22 -42.57 -28.25 -11.64
C GLY A 22 -41.46 -28.20 -10.57
N ALA A 23 -41.77 -28.54 -9.33
CA ALA A 23 -40.79 -28.67 -8.27
C ALA A 23 -39.76 -29.77 -8.54
N GLY A 24 -40.20 -30.88 -9.12
CA GLY A 24 -39.34 -31.96 -9.62
C GLY A 24 -38.39 -31.49 -10.73
N LEU A 25 -38.92 -30.74 -11.72
CA LEU A 25 -38.16 -30.16 -12.80
C LEU A 25 -37.14 -29.17 -12.30
N LEU A 26 -37.50 -28.29 -11.37
CA LEU A 26 -36.57 -27.31 -10.74
C LEU A 26 -35.45 -28.01 -9.95
N ARG A 27 -35.77 -29.13 -9.27
CA ARG A 27 -34.75 -29.96 -8.61
C ARG A 27 -33.78 -30.60 -9.60
N ALA A 28 -34.27 -31.08 -10.74
CA ALA A 28 -33.45 -31.68 -11.81
C ALA A 28 -32.58 -30.64 -12.51
N LEU A 29 -32.97 -29.36 -12.51
CA LEU A 29 -32.22 -28.24 -13.07
C LEU A 29 -31.27 -27.59 -12.08
N ARG A 30 -31.16 -28.09 -10.82
CA ARG A 30 -30.18 -27.62 -9.84
C ARG A 30 -28.75 -27.82 -10.39
N GLY A 31 -27.99 -26.73 -10.50
CA GLY A 31 -26.64 -26.74 -11.09
C GLY A 31 -26.57 -26.35 -12.56
N ARG A 32 -27.72 -26.13 -13.23
CA ARG A 32 -27.78 -25.53 -14.57
C ARG A 32 -27.85 -24.00 -14.51
N SER A 33 -27.92 -23.36 -15.67
CA SER A 33 -27.93 -21.88 -15.74
C SER A 33 -29.15 -21.29 -15.05
N VAL A 34 -28.96 -20.12 -14.39
CA VAL A 34 -30.04 -19.35 -13.74
C VAL A 34 -31.21 -19.09 -14.71
N ARG A 35 -30.90 -18.90 -16.01
CA ARG A 35 -31.93 -18.77 -17.08
C ARG A 35 -32.84 -19.98 -17.15
N ALA A 36 -32.28 -21.18 -17.16
CA ALA A 36 -33.05 -22.40 -17.23
C ALA A 36 -34.00 -22.57 -16.03
N SER A 37 -33.52 -22.23 -14.83
CA SER A 37 -34.31 -22.30 -13.60
C SER A 37 -35.46 -21.28 -13.58
N LEU A 38 -35.20 -20.02 -14.00
CA LEU A 38 -36.22 -18.98 -14.08
C LEU A 38 -37.30 -19.30 -15.15
N LEU A 39 -36.87 -19.73 -16.34
CA LEU A 39 -37.81 -20.16 -17.38
C LEU A 39 -38.67 -21.36 -16.95
N ALA A 40 -38.08 -22.35 -16.29
CA ALA A 40 -38.81 -23.49 -15.75
C ALA A 40 -39.82 -23.07 -14.67
N LEU A 41 -39.45 -22.14 -13.77
CA LEU A 41 -40.36 -21.61 -12.76
C LEU A 41 -41.56 -20.91 -13.38
N CYS A 42 -41.34 -20.05 -14.38
CA CYS A 42 -42.38 -19.34 -15.06
C CYS A 42 -43.27 -20.28 -15.89
N LEU A 43 -42.70 -21.26 -16.57
CA LEU A 43 -43.45 -22.24 -17.33
C LEU A 43 -44.34 -23.08 -16.41
N THR A 44 -43.84 -23.47 -15.24
CA THR A 44 -44.64 -24.25 -14.26
C THR A 44 -45.76 -23.44 -13.66
N THR A 45 -45.58 -22.16 -13.35
CA THR A 45 -46.64 -21.29 -12.82
C THR A 45 -47.73 -21.05 -13.85
N VAL A 46 -47.37 -20.78 -15.10
CA VAL A 46 -48.33 -20.62 -16.20
C VAL A 46 -49.09 -21.93 -16.45
N ALA A 47 -48.41 -23.06 -16.49
CA ALA A 47 -49.03 -24.37 -16.67
C ALA A 47 -50.00 -24.71 -15.51
N ALA A 48 -49.67 -24.36 -14.27
CA ALA A 48 -50.52 -24.55 -13.11
C ALA A 48 -51.84 -23.74 -13.21
N VAL A 49 -51.73 -22.48 -13.65
CA VAL A 49 -52.93 -21.62 -13.86
C VAL A 49 -53.81 -22.18 -14.99
N ILE A 50 -53.23 -22.57 -16.11
CA ILE A 50 -53.97 -23.15 -17.24
C ILE A 50 -54.65 -24.46 -16.81
N ALA A 51 -53.94 -25.35 -16.12
CA ALA A 51 -54.48 -26.60 -15.63
C ALA A 51 -55.66 -26.41 -14.65
N ALA A 52 -55.54 -25.44 -13.74
CA ALA A 52 -56.62 -25.09 -12.83
C ALA A 52 -57.85 -24.57 -13.60
N THR A 53 -57.62 -23.67 -14.59
CA THR A 53 -58.75 -23.10 -15.40
C THR A 53 -59.41 -24.11 -16.25
N ILE A 54 -58.68 -24.98 -16.93
CA ILE A 54 -59.24 -26.07 -17.75
C ILE A 54 -59.98 -27.07 -16.88
N GLY A 55 -59.37 -27.45 -15.73
CA GLY A 55 -59.99 -28.43 -14.81
C GLY A 55 -61.29 -27.93 -14.21
N THR A 56 -61.38 -26.66 -13.84
CA THR A 56 -62.63 -26.07 -13.32
C THR A 56 -63.68 -25.85 -14.42
N ALA A 57 -63.27 -25.41 -15.61
CA ALA A 57 -64.19 -25.24 -16.75
C ALA A 57 -64.90 -26.56 -17.16
N HIS A 58 -64.10 -27.64 -17.20
CA HIS A 58 -64.61 -28.96 -17.55
C HIS A 58 -65.60 -29.53 -16.50
N ALA A 59 -65.36 -29.27 -15.23
CA ALA A 59 -66.17 -29.67 -14.11
C ALA A 59 -67.48 -28.88 -14.01
N MET A 60 -67.56 -27.67 -14.53
CA MET A 60 -68.71 -26.78 -14.44
C MET A 60 -69.67 -26.87 -15.65
N PHE A 61 -69.47 -27.78 -16.62
CA PHE A 61 -70.29 -27.88 -17.84
C PHE A 61 -70.43 -26.51 -18.56
N LEU A 62 -69.34 -25.76 -18.74
CA LEU A 62 -69.38 -24.54 -19.53
C LEU A 62 -69.78 -24.84 -21.00
N SER A 63 -70.38 -23.83 -21.65
CA SER A 63 -70.68 -23.94 -23.07
C SER A 63 -69.35 -23.97 -23.87
N ASP A 64 -69.41 -24.66 -25.03
CA ASP A 64 -68.18 -24.74 -25.90
C ASP A 64 -67.63 -23.38 -26.26
N HIS A 65 -68.44 -22.35 -26.39
CA HIS A 65 -68.06 -20.99 -26.67
C HIS A 65 -67.29 -20.34 -25.49
N ASP A 66 -67.76 -20.49 -24.27
CA ASP A 66 -67.09 -19.94 -23.07
C ASP A 66 -65.76 -20.63 -22.81
N PHE A 67 -65.68 -21.93 -23.13
CA PHE A 67 -64.44 -22.69 -23.03
C PHE A 67 -63.40 -22.21 -24.06
N GLU A 68 -63.76 -21.93 -25.33
CA GLU A 68 -62.86 -21.36 -26.34
C GLU A 68 -62.32 -19.99 -25.95
N VAL A 69 -63.17 -19.10 -25.40
CA VAL A 69 -62.79 -17.78 -24.91
C VAL A 69 -61.77 -17.86 -23.76
N LEU A 70 -62.06 -18.76 -22.79
CA LEU A 70 -61.17 -19.00 -21.64
C LEU A 70 -59.80 -19.54 -22.06
N LEU A 71 -59.82 -20.48 -23.03
CA LEU A 71 -58.57 -21.04 -23.55
C LEU A 71 -57.76 -20.01 -24.31
N LEU A 72 -58.40 -19.17 -25.11
CA LEU A 72 -57.74 -18.09 -25.86
C LEU A 72 -57.10 -17.06 -24.91
N VAL A 73 -57.80 -16.62 -23.87
CA VAL A 73 -57.29 -15.72 -22.85
C VAL A 73 -56.09 -16.34 -22.10
N SER A 74 -56.19 -17.62 -21.75
CA SER A 74 -55.13 -18.35 -21.06
C SER A 74 -53.87 -18.44 -21.92
N VAL A 75 -53.98 -18.66 -23.22
CA VAL A 75 -52.84 -18.69 -24.14
C VAL A 75 -52.20 -17.31 -24.29
N VAL A 76 -52.99 -16.24 -24.39
CA VAL A 76 -52.44 -14.86 -24.46
C VAL A 76 -51.66 -14.51 -23.19
N VAL A 77 -52.24 -14.82 -22.02
CA VAL A 77 -51.55 -14.60 -20.74
C VAL A 77 -50.25 -15.41 -20.65
N ALA A 78 -50.28 -16.66 -21.09
CA ALA A 78 -49.09 -17.52 -21.12
C ALA A 78 -47.95 -16.94 -21.98
N VAL A 79 -48.28 -16.46 -23.17
CA VAL A 79 -47.30 -15.85 -24.08
C VAL A 79 -46.69 -14.55 -23.50
N LEU A 80 -47.54 -13.69 -22.92
CA LEU A 80 -47.09 -12.46 -22.26
C LEU A 80 -46.15 -12.77 -21.07
N MET A 81 -46.52 -13.70 -20.20
CA MET A 81 -45.73 -14.12 -19.05
C MET A 81 -44.41 -14.76 -19.47
N ALA A 82 -44.41 -15.58 -20.52
CA ALA A 82 -43.16 -16.14 -21.07
C ALA A 82 -42.23 -15.07 -21.61
N GLY A 83 -42.75 -14.05 -22.28
CA GLY A 83 -42.00 -12.91 -22.80
C GLY A 83 -41.32 -12.10 -21.67
N VAL A 84 -42.11 -11.71 -20.66
CA VAL A 84 -41.57 -10.95 -19.50
C VAL A 84 -40.51 -11.75 -18.75
N SER A 85 -40.73 -13.04 -18.55
CA SER A 85 -39.79 -13.93 -17.88
C SER A 85 -38.52 -14.16 -18.66
N GLY A 86 -38.61 -14.23 -19.98
CA GLY A 86 -37.47 -14.32 -20.89
C GLY A 86 -36.57 -13.09 -20.79
N LEU A 87 -37.17 -11.89 -20.76
CA LEU A 87 -36.44 -10.63 -20.60
C LEU A 87 -35.72 -10.54 -19.23
N LEU A 88 -36.43 -10.88 -18.14
CA LEU A 88 -35.83 -10.90 -16.80
C LEU A 88 -34.69 -11.91 -16.70
N ALA A 89 -34.88 -13.12 -17.21
CA ALA A 89 -33.86 -14.15 -17.23
C ALA A 89 -32.61 -13.74 -18.06
N HIS A 90 -32.81 -13.02 -19.16
CA HIS A 90 -31.72 -12.50 -19.99
C HIS A 90 -30.89 -11.48 -19.23
N ASN A 91 -31.53 -10.47 -18.63
CA ASN A 91 -30.84 -9.40 -17.89
C ASN A 91 -30.06 -9.95 -16.68
N LEU A 92 -30.66 -10.89 -15.93
CA LEU A 92 -30.03 -11.48 -14.75
C LEU A 92 -28.81 -12.34 -15.13
N ALA A 93 -28.91 -13.08 -16.23
CA ALA A 93 -27.78 -13.91 -16.67
C ALA A 93 -26.64 -13.13 -17.28
N GLU A 94 -26.87 -11.99 -17.92
CA GLU A 94 -25.80 -11.09 -18.37
C GLU A 94 -25.07 -10.50 -17.18
N SER A 95 -25.78 -10.00 -16.18
CA SER A 95 -25.19 -9.44 -14.96
C SER A 95 -24.35 -10.49 -14.19
N SER A 96 -24.83 -11.74 -14.11
CA SER A 96 -24.10 -12.84 -13.47
C SER A 96 -22.82 -13.22 -14.23
N ARG A 97 -22.83 -13.17 -15.57
CA ARG A 97 -21.62 -13.42 -16.38
C ARG A 97 -20.57 -12.33 -16.20
N ALA A 98 -21.00 -11.08 -16.21
CA ALA A 98 -20.09 -9.94 -15.96
C ALA A 98 -19.36 -10.08 -14.61
N LEU A 99 -20.08 -10.46 -13.54
CA LEU A 99 -19.46 -10.72 -12.23
C LEU A 99 -18.50 -11.92 -12.25
N THR A 100 -18.82 -12.97 -13.00
CA THR A 100 -17.95 -14.15 -13.10
C THR A 100 -16.66 -13.80 -13.85
N GLU A 101 -16.73 -12.98 -14.90
CA GLU A 101 -15.56 -12.49 -15.64
C GLU A 101 -14.70 -11.57 -14.77
N GLN A 102 -15.32 -10.68 -13.99
CA GLN A 102 -14.61 -9.85 -13.02
C GLN A 102 -13.88 -10.70 -11.97
N THR A 103 -14.53 -11.76 -11.47
CA THR A 103 -13.91 -12.65 -10.47
C THR A 103 -12.75 -13.47 -11.07
N ARG A 104 -12.88 -13.93 -12.31
CA ARG A 104 -11.78 -14.64 -13.02
C ARG A 104 -10.59 -13.74 -13.29
N ALA A 105 -10.83 -12.50 -13.66
CA ALA A 105 -9.77 -11.51 -13.83
C ALA A 105 -8.98 -11.22 -12.54
N ILE A 106 -9.58 -11.42 -11.35
CA ILE A 106 -8.88 -11.35 -10.06
C ILE A 106 -7.96 -12.57 -9.87
N GLY A 107 -8.36 -13.73 -10.40
CA GLY A 107 -7.59 -14.99 -10.27
C GLY A 107 -6.40 -15.09 -11.20
N ASP A 108 -6.40 -14.38 -12.35
CA ASP A 108 -5.34 -14.43 -13.34
C ASP A 108 -4.25 -13.39 -13.00
N ILE A 109 -3.49 -13.73 -11.98
CA ILE A 109 -2.56 -12.87 -11.24
C ILE A 109 -1.39 -12.37 -12.10
N ALA A 110 -1.11 -13.03 -13.22
CA ALA A 110 0.07 -12.78 -14.04
C ALA A 110 -0.11 -11.67 -15.10
N THR A 111 -1.33 -11.24 -15.42
CA THR A 111 -1.63 -10.35 -16.55
C THR A 111 -2.51 -9.14 -16.21
N LEU A 112 -2.68 -8.80 -14.93
CA LEU A 112 -3.51 -7.67 -14.52
C LEU A 112 -2.85 -6.35 -14.91
N ASP A 113 -3.16 -5.89 -16.11
CA ASP A 113 -3.11 -4.48 -16.45
C ASP A 113 -4.24 -3.77 -15.67
N LEU A 114 -3.88 -3.21 -14.51
CA LEU A 114 -4.79 -2.54 -13.57
C LEU A 114 -5.40 -1.25 -14.15
N SER A 115 -4.93 -0.82 -15.33
CA SER A 115 -5.41 0.34 -16.07
C SER A 115 -6.57 0.03 -17.00
N ALA A 116 -6.93 -1.23 -17.22
CA ALA A 116 -8.05 -1.60 -18.06
C ALA A 116 -9.37 -1.26 -17.36
N GLU A 117 -9.96 -0.15 -17.71
CA GLU A 117 -11.36 0.19 -17.36
C GLU A 117 -12.28 -0.89 -17.94
N THR A 118 -12.73 -1.81 -17.06
CA THR A 118 -13.82 -2.72 -17.46
C THR A 118 -15.09 -1.90 -17.62
N PRO A 119 -15.80 -1.98 -18.77
CA PRO A 119 -17.00 -1.20 -19.00
C PRO A 119 -18.04 -1.56 -17.93
N HIS A 120 -18.36 -0.59 -17.07
CA HIS A 120 -19.38 -0.71 -16.03
C HIS A 120 -20.76 -0.74 -16.67
N ARG A 121 -21.30 -1.93 -16.90
CA ARG A 121 -22.71 -2.06 -17.25
C ARG A 121 -23.50 -2.05 -15.95
N ALA A 122 -24.52 -1.19 -15.86
CA ALA A 122 -25.34 -1.06 -14.66
C ALA A 122 -25.91 -2.43 -14.25
N PRO A 123 -25.70 -2.87 -13.00
CA PRO A 123 -26.19 -4.16 -12.52
C PRO A 123 -27.70 -4.19 -12.47
N ALA A 124 -28.29 -5.35 -12.80
CA ALA A 124 -29.74 -5.53 -12.90
C ALA A 124 -30.47 -5.54 -11.54
N SER A 125 -29.77 -5.62 -10.41
CA SER A 125 -30.35 -5.55 -9.07
C SER A 125 -29.46 -4.81 -8.09
N ALA A 126 -30.06 -4.31 -7.00
CA ALA A 126 -29.34 -3.59 -5.93
C ALA A 126 -28.31 -4.48 -5.23
N GLU A 127 -28.59 -5.77 -5.07
CA GLU A 127 -27.69 -6.74 -4.45
C GLU A 127 -26.46 -7.00 -5.32
N LEU A 128 -26.63 -7.10 -6.63
CA LEU A 128 -25.52 -7.26 -7.58
C LEU A 128 -24.67 -5.98 -7.63
N ALA A 129 -25.29 -4.80 -7.51
CA ALA A 129 -24.59 -3.54 -7.41
C ALA A 129 -23.75 -3.44 -6.12
N ALA A 130 -24.27 -3.94 -5.00
CA ALA A 130 -23.53 -3.99 -3.74
C ALA A 130 -22.34 -4.94 -3.84
N LEU A 131 -22.53 -6.13 -4.41
CA LEU A 131 -21.46 -7.11 -4.61
C LEU A 131 -20.36 -6.59 -5.56
N SER A 132 -20.73 -5.90 -6.64
CA SER A 132 -19.75 -5.28 -7.56
C SER A 132 -18.88 -4.25 -6.81
N ARG A 133 -19.48 -3.38 -5.99
CA ARG A 133 -18.74 -2.39 -5.19
C ARG A 133 -17.76 -3.05 -4.20
N GLU A 134 -18.18 -4.12 -3.53
CA GLU A 134 -17.31 -4.87 -2.62
C GLU A 134 -16.14 -5.53 -3.35
N LEU A 135 -16.39 -6.09 -4.54
CA LEU A 135 -15.34 -6.65 -5.38
C LEU A 135 -14.34 -5.58 -5.85
N ASP A 136 -14.83 -4.41 -6.27
CA ASP A 136 -13.96 -3.29 -6.68
C ASP A 136 -13.13 -2.78 -5.51
N ALA A 137 -13.73 -2.65 -4.31
CA ALA A 137 -13.00 -2.29 -3.10
C ALA A 137 -11.95 -3.35 -2.71
N ALA A 138 -12.25 -4.62 -2.85
CA ALA A 138 -11.30 -5.71 -2.60
C ALA A 138 -10.15 -5.70 -3.62
N ARG A 139 -10.42 -5.40 -4.89
CA ARG A 139 -9.40 -5.23 -5.94
C ARG A 139 -8.45 -4.09 -5.62
N THR A 140 -8.98 -2.93 -5.24
CA THR A 140 -8.17 -1.78 -4.89
C THR A 140 -7.24 -2.09 -3.72
N ARG A 141 -7.76 -2.70 -2.65
CA ARG A 141 -6.95 -3.11 -1.49
C ARG A 141 -5.86 -4.12 -1.87
N LEU A 142 -6.19 -5.09 -2.74
CA LEU A 142 -5.21 -6.08 -3.20
C LEU A 142 -4.13 -5.46 -4.07
N ALA A 143 -4.50 -4.52 -4.96
CA ALA A 143 -3.57 -3.77 -5.79
C ALA A 143 -2.60 -2.94 -4.95
N GLU A 144 -3.12 -2.20 -3.95
CA GLU A 144 -2.30 -1.42 -3.02
C GLU A 144 -1.37 -2.32 -2.19
N SER A 145 -1.87 -3.46 -1.72
CA SER A 145 -1.04 -4.42 -0.97
C SER A 145 0.11 -4.97 -1.81
N ARG A 146 -0.17 -5.34 -3.07
CA ARG A 146 0.87 -5.83 -3.99
C ARG A 146 1.87 -4.74 -4.38
N ALA A 147 1.40 -3.52 -4.63
CA ALA A 147 2.29 -2.40 -4.92
C ALA A 147 3.27 -2.16 -3.76
N ARG A 148 2.78 -2.24 -2.51
CA ARG A 148 3.64 -2.14 -1.31
C ARG A 148 4.63 -3.31 -1.23
N GLU A 149 4.18 -4.55 -1.46
CA GLU A 149 5.05 -5.73 -1.43
C GLU A 149 6.14 -5.66 -2.52
N GLN A 150 5.79 -5.25 -3.74
CA GLN A 150 6.74 -5.05 -4.83
C GLN A 150 7.74 -3.93 -4.53
N ALA A 151 7.29 -2.82 -3.95
CA ALA A 151 8.16 -1.74 -3.53
C ALA A 151 9.15 -2.19 -2.45
N LEU A 152 8.70 -2.96 -1.45
CA LEU A 152 9.55 -3.54 -0.40
C LEU A 152 10.57 -4.52 -0.98
N GLU A 153 10.15 -5.41 -1.89
CA GLU A 153 11.06 -6.37 -2.52
C GLU A 153 12.10 -5.69 -3.41
N THR A 154 11.70 -4.63 -4.13
CA THR A 154 12.62 -3.82 -4.93
C THR A 154 13.64 -3.11 -4.04
N ALA A 155 13.17 -2.44 -2.99
CA ALA A 155 14.04 -1.76 -2.03
C ALA A 155 15.02 -2.75 -1.35
N ARG A 156 14.55 -3.97 -1.03
CA ARG A 156 15.40 -5.02 -0.47
C ARG A 156 16.50 -5.47 -1.45
N ARG A 157 16.16 -5.66 -2.73
CA ARG A 157 17.15 -6.05 -3.75
C ARG A 157 18.18 -4.95 -3.99
N GLU A 158 17.73 -3.71 -4.06
CA GLU A 158 18.60 -2.55 -4.21
C GLU A 158 19.54 -2.43 -3.01
N LEU A 159 19.03 -2.62 -1.78
CA LEU A 159 19.85 -2.61 -0.57
C LEU A 159 20.93 -3.70 -0.61
N VAL A 160 20.57 -4.95 -0.95
CA VAL A 160 21.55 -6.06 -1.03
C VAL A 160 22.61 -5.80 -2.09
N ALA A 161 22.22 -5.33 -3.26
CA ALA A 161 23.15 -5.00 -4.34
C ALA A 161 24.10 -3.87 -3.92
N TRP A 162 23.56 -2.83 -3.30
CA TRP A 162 24.31 -1.70 -2.81
C TRP A 162 25.31 -2.10 -1.70
N VAL A 163 24.84 -2.81 -0.65
CA VAL A 163 25.67 -3.33 0.44
C VAL A 163 26.85 -4.13 -0.11
N SER A 164 26.57 -5.04 -1.07
CA SER A 164 27.59 -5.87 -1.68
C SER A 164 28.67 -5.06 -2.41
N HIS A 165 28.26 -3.97 -3.07
CA HIS A 165 29.19 -3.08 -3.78
C HIS A 165 30.03 -2.23 -2.80
N ASP A 166 29.38 -1.60 -1.82
CA ASP A 166 30.02 -0.63 -0.92
C ASP A 166 30.85 -1.28 0.19
N LEU A 167 30.62 -2.57 0.49
CA LEU A 167 31.53 -3.35 1.34
C LEU A 167 32.72 -3.90 0.55
N ARG A 168 32.57 -4.26 -0.72
CA ARG A 168 33.64 -4.87 -1.52
C ARG A 168 34.81 -3.91 -1.77
N SER A 169 34.51 -2.62 -2.01
CA SER A 169 35.52 -1.62 -2.33
C SER A 169 36.54 -1.40 -1.20
N PRO A 170 36.13 -1.06 0.04
CA PRO A 170 37.09 -0.90 1.15
C PRO A 170 37.78 -2.21 1.53
N LEU A 171 37.10 -3.37 1.45
CA LEU A 171 37.71 -4.67 1.69
C LEU A 171 38.84 -4.97 0.70
N ALA A 172 38.64 -4.66 -0.58
CA ALA A 172 39.70 -4.81 -1.59
C ALA A 172 40.87 -3.86 -1.32
N GLY A 173 40.60 -2.62 -0.88
CA GLY A 173 41.64 -1.67 -0.48
C GLY A 173 42.46 -2.13 0.74
N ILE A 174 41.76 -2.60 1.79
CA ILE A 174 42.38 -3.15 3.00
C ILE A 174 43.30 -4.32 2.63
N ARG A 175 42.80 -5.24 1.80
CA ARG A 175 43.56 -6.41 1.34
C ARG A 175 44.82 -6.00 0.58
N ALA A 176 44.69 -5.13 -0.40
CA ALA A 176 45.86 -4.64 -1.18
C ALA A 176 46.88 -3.93 -0.31
N MET A 177 46.45 -3.14 0.67
CA MET A 177 47.37 -2.48 1.61
C MET A 177 48.05 -3.46 2.57
N ALA A 178 47.33 -4.50 3.02
CA ALA A 178 47.90 -5.58 3.84
C ALA A 178 48.95 -6.38 3.07
N GLU A 179 48.65 -6.79 1.83
CA GLU A 179 49.58 -7.50 0.94
C GLU A 179 50.85 -6.64 0.69
N ALA A 180 50.70 -5.34 0.43
CA ALA A 180 51.84 -4.43 0.24
C ALA A 180 52.73 -4.27 1.51
N LEU A 181 52.10 -4.35 2.69
CA LEU A 181 52.85 -4.34 3.96
C LEU A 181 53.60 -5.67 4.19
N GLU A 182 52.97 -6.81 3.86
CA GLU A 182 53.61 -8.15 3.98
C GLU A 182 54.79 -8.29 3.02
N ASP A 183 54.63 -7.82 1.77
CA ASP A 183 55.67 -7.91 0.74
C ASP A 183 56.79 -6.85 0.95
N GLY A 184 56.63 -5.95 1.92
CA GLY A 184 57.64 -4.91 2.20
C GLY A 184 57.78 -3.84 1.11
N VAL A 185 56.75 -3.72 0.22
CA VAL A 185 56.73 -2.76 -0.88
C VAL A 185 55.98 -1.45 -0.52
N ALA A 186 55.46 -1.36 0.70
CA ALA A 186 54.77 -0.16 1.17
C ALA A 186 55.78 1.00 1.39
N GLU A 187 55.64 2.08 0.64
CA GLU A 187 56.51 3.27 0.77
C GLU A 187 56.41 3.94 2.15
N ASP A 188 55.21 3.95 2.72
CA ASP A 188 54.90 4.51 4.07
C ASP A 188 53.99 3.49 4.84
N PRO A 189 54.61 2.53 5.58
CA PRO A 189 53.87 1.52 6.33
C PRO A 189 52.91 2.10 7.38
N ASP A 190 53.21 3.24 7.99
CA ASP A 190 52.36 3.85 9.01
C ASP A 190 51.12 4.49 8.40
N ARG A 191 51.24 5.10 7.22
CA ARG A 191 50.10 5.58 6.43
C ARG A 191 49.15 4.44 6.03
N TYR A 192 49.71 3.30 5.56
CA TYR A 192 48.92 2.12 5.22
C TYR A 192 48.16 1.55 6.42
N ARG A 193 48.84 1.41 7.57
CA ARG A 193 48.17 0.97 8.83
C ARG A 193 47.08 1.92 9.27
N LYS A 194 47.33 3.25 9.17
CA LYS A 194 46.28 4.25 9.49
C LYS A 194 45.09 4.13 8.55
N GLN A 195 45.31 3.98 7.25
CA GLN A 195 44.25 3.84 6.27
C GLN A 195 43.42 2.54 6.47
N ILE A 196 44.11 1.41 6.72
CA ILE A 196 43.41 0.13 7.04
C ILE A 196 42.49 0.33 8.24
N ARG A 197 42.96 0.99 9.30
CA ARG A 197 42.13 1.23 10.48
C ARG A 197 40.91 2.10 10.14
N MET A 198 41.08 3.17 9.39
CA MET A 198 40.00 4.03 8.96
C MET A 198 38.96 3.28 8.10
N ASP A 199 39.43 2.41 7.22
CA ASP A 199 38.54 1.62 6.37
C ASP A 199 37.79 0.52 7.17
N VAL A 200 38.42 -0.08 8.20
CA VAL A 200 37.77 -1.00 9.14
C VAL A 200 36.71 -0.28 9.97
N ASP A 201 37.02 0.90 10.54
CA ASP A 201 36.06 1.70 11.31
C ASP A 201 34.87 2.13 10.44
N ARG A 202 35.12 2.49 9.19
CA ARG A 202 34.06 2.78 8.20
C ARG A 202 33.17 1.56 7.93
N LEU A 203 33.77 0.39 7.75
CA LEU A 203 33.02 -0.86 7.54
C LEU A 203 32.15 -1.22 8.76
N ALA A 204 32.69 -1.07 9.97
CA ALA A 204 31.91 -1.28 11.19
C ALA A 204 30.68 -0.35 11.23
N GLY A 205 30.86 0.94 10.95
CA GLY A 205 29.76 1.89 10.88
C GLY A 205 28.71 1.53 9.82
N LEU A 206 29.12 1.01 8.64
CA LEU A 206 28.19 0.54 7.61
C LEU A 206 27.36 -0.66 8.06
N VAL A 207 27.99 -1.60 8.78
CA VAL A 207 27.27 -2.79 9.34
C VAL A 207 26.28 -2.35 10.40
N ASP A 208 26.64 -1.43 11.28
CA ASP A 208 25.75 -0.89 12.31
C ASP A 208 24.55 -0.15 11.69
N ASP A 209 24.77 0.68 10.67
CA ASP A 209 23.72 1.37 9.93
C ASP A 209 22.76 0.39 9.23
N LEU A 210 23.32 -0.68 8.63
CA LEU A 210 22.53 -1.72 7.97
C LEU A 210 21.67 -2.50 8.97
N PHE A 211 22.25 -2.86 10.12
CA PHE A 211 21.50 -3.57 11.17
C PHE A 211 20.32 -2.73 11.66
N GLU A 212 20.55 -1.45 11.93
CA GLU A 212 19.49 -0.56 12.39
C GLU A 212 18.42 -0.32 11.34
N LEU A 213 18.81 -0.08 10.08
CA LEU A 213 17.84 0.04 9.00
C LEU A 213 16.97 -1.21 8.90
N SER A 214 17.56 -2.41 9.10
CA SER A 214 16.82 -3.67 9.13
C SER A 214 15.81 -3.72 10.27
N VAL A 215 16.16 -3.24 11.47
CA VAL A 215 15.26 -3.18 12.64
C VAL A 215 14.12 -2.18 12.39
N ILE A 216 14.43 -1.02 11.82
CA ILE A 216 13.44 0.01 11.44
C ILE A 216 12.45 -0.54 10.41
N GLN A 217 12.95 -1.14 9.32
CA GLN A 217 12.11 -1.69 8.24
C GLN A 217 11.21 -2.84 8.71
N ALA A 218 11.67 -3.62 9.68
CA ALA A 218 10.88 -4.66 10.30
C ALA A 218 9.80 -4.12 11.26
N GLY A 219 9.75 -2.81 11.50
CA GLY A 219 8.88 -2.21 12.53
C GLY A 219 9.22 -2.67 13.95
N ALA A 220 10.45 -3.14 14.17
CA ALA A 220 10.90 -3.76 15.40
C ALA A 220 11.66 -2.79 16.32
N LEU A 221 11.80 -1.52 15.94
CA LEU A 221 12.45 -0.51 16.76
C LEU A 221 11.65 -0.28 18.04
N LYS A 222 12.21 -0.70 19.18
CA LYS A 222 11.62 -0.53 20.50
C LYS A 222 12.22 0.70 21.17
N LEU A 223 11.41 1.75 21.32
CA LEU A 223 11.85 3.00 21.93
C LEU A 223 11.75 2.93 23.45
N SER A 224 12.80 3.41 24.13
CA SER A 224 12.80 3.67 25.57
C SER A 224 12.46 5.15 25.78
N LEU A 225 11.17 5.49 25.79
CA LEU A 225 10.71 6.86 25.85
C LEU A 225 10.93 7.50 27.23
N GLU A 226 11.73 8.53 27.30
CA GLU A 226 11.97 9.36 28.47
C GLU A 226 11.76 10.85 28.17
N LYS A 227 11.74 11.70 29.20
CA LYS A 227 11.67 13.16 29.03
C LYS A 227 13.06 13.67 28.69
N ILE A 228 13.22 14.28 27.51
CA ILE A 228 14.48 14.80 26.97
C ILE A 228 14.33 16.30 26.74
N SER A 229 15.34 17.07 27.18
CA SER A 229 15.54 18.47 26.78
C SER A 229 16.18 18.49 25.40
N LEU A 230 15.50 19.10 24.42
CA LEU A 230 16.05 19.24 23.08
C LEU A 230 17.17 20.29 23.01
N SER A 231 17.20 21.25 23.92
CA SER A 231 18.29 22.21 24.02
C SER A 231 19.61 21.54 24.45
N ASP A 232 19.53 20.58 25.37
CA ASP A 232 20.70 19.80 25.78
C ASP A 232 21.18 18.89 24.65
N LEU A 233 20.24 18.21 23.96
CA LEU A 233 20.54 17.39 22.78
C LEU A 233 21.25 18.18 21.68
N VAL A 234 20.79 19.41 21.38
CA VAL A 234 21.42 20.29 20.39
C VAL A 234 22.83 20.67 20.85
N SER A 235 23.00 21.01 22.14
CA SER A 235 24.31 21.38 22.71
C SER A 235 25.32 20.24 22.63
N ASP A 236 24.90 19.02 22.99
CA ASP A 236 25.72 17.81 22.91
C ASP A 236 26.09 17.48 21.45
N THR A 237 25.13 17.63 20.53
CA THR A 237 25.38 17.43 19.10
C THR A 237 26.41 18.41 18.54
N LEU A 238 26.32 19.70 18.91
CA LEU A 238 27.26 20.72 18.50
C LEU A 238 28.67 20.41 19.04
N ALA A 239 28.76 20.03 20.32
CA ALA A 239 30.05 19.67 20.94
C ALA A 239 30.68 18.43 20.26
N GLY A 240 29.88 17.43 19.95
CA GLY A 240 30.34 16.20 19.29
C GLY A 240 30.79 16.40 17.84
N ALA A 241 30.20 17.35 17.12
CA ALA A 241 30.49 17.61 15.71
C ALA A 241 31.57 18.70 15.50
N ASP A 242 31.95 19.44 16.53
CA ASP A 242 32.88 20.60 16.45
C ASP A 242 34.24 20.24 15.85
N ALA A 243 34.83 19.11 16.24
CA ALA A 243 36.13 18.68 15.73
C ALA A 243 36.06 18.42 14.20
N LEU A 244 35.01 17.75 13.72
CA LEU A 244 34.81 17.48 12.30
C LEU A 244 34.53 18.75 11.51
N ALA A 245 33.76 19.68 12.06
CA ALA A 245 33.46 20.96 11.43
C ALA A 245 34.73 21.80 11.26
N ARG A 246 35.60 21.89 12.30
CA ARG A 246 36.89 22.59 12.24
C ARG A 246 37.83 21.95 11.23
N GLU A 247 37.93 20.62 11.19
CA GLU A 247 38.78 19.92 10.21
C GLU A 247 38.41 20.28 8.78
N ARG A 248 37.13 20.56 8.53
CA ARG A 248 36.60 20.93 7.21
C ARG A 248 36.47 22.42 6.97
N GLY A 249 36.85 23.26 7.94
CA GLY A 249 36.74 24.71 7.83
C GLY A 249 35.32 25.25 7.85
N ILE A 250 34.37 24.53 8.50
CA ILE A 250 32.95 24.87 8.52
C ILE A 250 32.55 25.52 9.83
N ALA A 251 31.80 26.63 9.75
CA ALA A 251 31.25 27.30 10.92
C ALA A 251 30.00 26.56 11.41
N LEU A 252 30.08 25.87 12.55
CA LEU A 252 28.95 25.20 13.18
C LEU A 252 28.30 26.13 14.21
N ARG A 253 26.98 26.38 14.07
CA ARG A 253 26.20 27.29 14.92
C ARG A 253 24.93 26.63 15.44
N GLY A 254 24.52 26.96 16.66
CA GLY A 254 23.26 26.51 17.23
C GLY A 254 22.47 27.66 17.85
N HIS A 255 21.17 27.70 17.59
CA HIS A 255 20.26 28.66 18.17
C HIS A 255 19.07 27.90 18.79
N ALA A 256 19.06 27.77 20.11
CA ALA A 256 17.89 27.27 20.85
C ALA A 256 17.12 28.51 21.37
N LEU A 257 15.98 28.81 20.75
CA LEU A 257 15.15 29.95 21.14
C LEU A 257 14.32 29.66 22.40
N THR A 258 14.05 28.39 22.68
CA THR A 258 13.27 27.91 23.81
C THR A 258 13.80 26.56 24.28
N ASP A 259 13.74 26.30 25.60
CA ASP A 259 13.98 24.95 26.11
C ASP A 259 12.67 24.14 25.95
N VAL A 260 12.71 23.17 25.05
CA VAL A 260 11.56 22.32 24.72
C VAL A 260 11.86 20.90 25.12
N ALA A 261 10.94 20.28 25.86
CA ALA A 261 11.03 18.88 26.22
C ALA A 261 10.11 18.02 25.34
N VAL A 262 10.59 16.82 25.02
CA VAL A 262 9.83 15.81 24.29
C VAL A 262 9.88 14.47 25.03
N ARG A 263 8.93 13.56 24.71
CA ARG A 263 9.04 12.14 25.09
C ARG A 263 9.69 11.37 23.97
N ALA A 264 10.93 10.97 24.16
CA ALA A 264 11.71 10.34 23.10
C ALA A 264 12.75 9.36 23.68
N ASP A 265 13.37 8.58 22.83
CA ASP A 265 14.56 7.78 23.14
C ASP A 265 15.80 8.62 22.88
N SER A 266 16.60 8.85 23.94
CA SER A 266 17.74 9.77 23.88
C SER A 266 18.84 9.26 22.94
N ARG A 267 19.05 7.94 22.88
CA ARG A 267 20.03 7.32 21.97
C ARG A 267 19.64 7.50 20.53
N GLU A 268 18.37 7.24 20.20
CA GLU A 268 17.87 7.36 18.85
C GLU A 268 17.82 8.81 18.36
N LEU A 269 17.44 9.77 19.23
CA LEU A 269 17.49 11.19 18.88
C LEU A 269 18.93 11.70 18.71
N SER A 270 19.88 11.25 19.54
CA SER A 270 21.31 11.61 19.38
C SER A 270 21.84 11.09 18.04
N ARG A 271 21.46 9.89 17.65
CA ARG A 271 21.83 9.31 16.35
C ARG A 271 21.21 10.06 15.17
N LEU A 272 19.92 10.41 15.27
CA LEU A 272 19.22 11.24 14.30
C LEU A 272 19.96 12.56 14.08
N MET A 273 20.27 13.27 15.16
CA MET A 273 20.97 14.55 15.11
C MET A 273 22.39 14.42 14.53
N SER A 274 23.12 13.39 14.95
CA SER A 274 24.45 13.09 14.39
C SER A 274 24.38 12.86 12.88
N ASN A 275 23.43 12.06 12.41
CA ASN A 275 23.27 11.80 10.98
C ASN A 275 22.97 13.07 10.19
N LEU A 276 22.07 13.92 10.67
CA LEU A 276 21.73 15.18 10.00
C LEU A 276 22.93 16.14 9.98
N VAL A 277 23.61 16.32 11.11
CA VAL A 277 24.70 17.29 11.22
C VAL A 277 25.95 16.83 10.47
N VAL A 278 26.32 15.56 10.56
CA VAL A 278 27.43 14.99 9.78
C VAL A 278 27.14 15.07 8.28
N ASN A 279 25.91 14.82 7.86
CA ASN A 279 25.50 14.98 6.47
C ASN A 279 25.64 16.45 6.03
N ALA A 280 25.15 17.40 6.80
CA ALA A 280 25.25 18.82 6.54
C ALA A 280 26.72 19.28 6.41
N ILE A 281 27.58 18.86 7.35
CA ILE A 281 29.02 19.18 7.32
C ILE A 281 29.72 18.59 6.08
N ARG A 282 29.36 17.37 5.67
CA ARG A 282 29.96 16.71 4.49
C ARG A 282 29.61 17.40 3.18
N HIS A 283 28.40 17.93 3.07
CA HIS A 283 27.93 18.54 1.83
C HIS A 283 28.12 20.05 1.76
N THR A 284 28.48 20.71 2.86
CA THR A 284 28.79 22.13 2.88
C THR A 284 30.21 22.34 2.38
N PRO A 285 30.45 23.27 1.41
CA PRO A 285 31.80 23.66 1.00
C PRO A 285 32.61 24.25 2.15
N ALA A 286 33.95 24.22 2.04
CA ALA A 286 34.85 24.91 2.97
C ALA A 286 34.46 26.38 3.07
N ASP A 287 34.68 26.99 4.26
CA ASP A 287 34.25 28.34 4.63
C ASP A 287 32.71 28.56 4.68
N GLY A 288 31.93 27.50 4.52
CA GLY A 288 30.48 27.51 4.71
C GLY A 288 30.05 27.44 6.17
N ALA A 289 28.73 27.41 6.39
CA ALA A 289 28.13 27.31 7.72
C ALA A 289 27.04 26.23 7.77
N VAL A 290 26.98 25.55 8.91
CA VAL A 290 25.86 24.65 9.27
C VAL A 290 25.21 25.23 10.52
N GLU A 291 23.90 25.39 10.47
CA GLU A 291 23.11 26.00 11.54
C GLU A 291 22.05 25.02 12.04
N ILE A 292 21.98 24.86 13.37
CA ILE A 292 20.92 24.08 14.04
C ILE A 292 20.01 25.06 14.76
N SER A 293 18.70 25.01 14.48
CA SER A 293 17.72 25.83 15.18
C SER A 293 16.63 24.95 15.82
N LEU A 294 16.18 25.36 17.03
CA LEU A 294 15.11 24.71 17.78
C LEU A 294 14.00 25.74 18.03
N VAL A 295 12.78 25.39 17.65
CA VAL A 295 11.59 26.22 17.81
C VAL A 295 10.43 25.36 18.30
N GLU A 296 9.62 25.88 19.21
CA GLU A 296 8.31 25.29 19.56
C GLU A 296 7.18 26.10 18.90
N ARG A 297 6.29 25.39 18.22
CA ARG A 297 5.10 25.98 17.63
C ARG A 297 3.95 24.97 17.68
N ASP A 298 2.77 25.41 18.09
CA ASP A 298 1.53 24.62 18.05
C ASP A 298 1.64 23.25 18.77
N GLY A 299 2.37 23.20 19.91
CA GLY A 299 2.57 21.95 20.66
C GLY A 299 3.53 20.96 19.99
N ARG A 300 4.30 21.40 19.02
CA ARG A 300 5.34 20.61 18.36
C ARG A 300 6.71 21.29 18.51
N ALA A 301 7.70 20.46 18.80
CA ALA A 301 9.09 20.87 18.80
C ALA A 301 9.68 20.64 17.40
N THR A 302 10.20 21.67 16.78
CA THR A 302 10.84 21.58 15.45
C THR A 302 12.32 21.85 15.58
N ILE A 303 13.13 20.85 15.22
CA ILE A 303 14.58 20.99 15.07
C ILE A 303 14.86 21.12 13.58
N ALA A 304 15.62 22.14 13.19
CA ALA A 304 16.03 22.30 11.81
C ALA A 304 17.55 22.37 11.71
N VAL A 305 18.08 21.64 10.73
CA VAL A 305 19.50 21.68 10.33
C VAL A 305 19.57 22.32 8.95
N THR A 306 20.22 23.46 8.85
CA THR A 306 20.42 24.22 7.60
C THR A 306 21.87 24.17 7.20
N ASP A 307 22.13 23.89 5.95
CA ASP A 307 23.48 23.76 5.38
C ASP A 307 23.67 24.64 4.14
N GLY A 308 24.89 24.72 3.67
CA GLY A 308 25.32 25.46 2.47
C GLY A 308 25.61 24.53 1.28
N CYS A 309 24.90 23.42 1.11
CA CYS A 309 25.19 22.38 0.09
C CYS A 309 25.01 22.82 -1.38
N GLY A 310 24.50 24.01 -1.63
CA GLY A 310 24.17 24.50 -2.98
C GLY A 310 22.80 24.07 -3.47
N GLY A 311 22.04 23.31 -2.68
CA GLY A 311 20.70 22.82 -2.99
C GLY A 311 20.67 21.41 -3.57
N ILE A 312 19.49 20.79 -3.54
CA ILE A 312 19.18 19.49 -4.10
C ILE A 312 18.28 19.70 -5.31
N PRO A 313 18.49 19.01 -6.46
CA PRO A 313 17.56 19.09 -7.58
C PRO A 313 16.12 18.81 -7.14
N GLU A 314 15.13 19.57 -7.64
CA GLU A 314 13.74 19.44 -7.21
C GLU A 314 13.19 18.03 -7.45
N GLU A 315 13.63 17.36 -8.52
CA GLU A 315 13.27 15.97 -8.84
C GLU A 315 13.81 14.96 -7.83
N ASP A 316 14.87 15.30 -7.08
CA ASP A 316 15.52 14.44 -6.09
C ASP A 316 14.99 14.67 -4.67
N LEU A 317 14.41 15.83 -4.35
CA LEU A 317 13.88 16.15 -3.02
C LEU A 317 12.96 15.08 -2.42
N PRO A 318 12.01 14.48 -3.17
CA PRO A 318 11.15 13.43 -2.62
C PRO A 318 11.90 12.14 -2.28
N ARG A 319 13.10 11.96 -2.83
CA ARG A 319 13.88 10.72 -2.77
C ARG A 319 15.04 10.74 -1.81
N VAL A 320 15.38 11.87 -1.22
CA VAL A 320 16.58 12.01 -0.34
C VAL A 320 16.54 11.09 0.88
N PHE A 321 15.34 10.66 1.29
CA PHE A 321 15.13 9.72 2.39
C PHE A 321 15.03 8.26 1.94
N ASP A 322 15.13 7.98 0.63
CA ASP A 322 15.13 6.61 0.13
C ASP A 322 16.43 5.90 0.51
N VAL A 323 16.33 4.60 0.75
CA VAL A 323 17.48 3.78 1.12
C VAL A 323 18.51 3.80 -0.01
N ALA A 324 19.77 3.99 0.34
CA ALA A 324 20.91 4.05 -0.59
C ALA A 324 20.83 5.18 -1.65
N TRP A 325 19.95 6.17 -1.47
CA TRP A 325 19.91 7.31 -2.36
C TRP A 325 21.19 8.16 -2.25
N ARG A 326 21.72 8.55 -3.41
CA ARG A 326 22.87 9.46 -3.53
C ARG A 326 22.62 10.43 -4.68
N GLY A 327 22.80 11.71 -4.43
CA GLY A 327 22.72 12.72 -5.50
C GLY A 327 23.73 12.47 -6.62
N ASN A 328 23.46 12.96 -7.81
CA ASN A 328 24.28 12.72 -9.02
C ASN A 328 25.75 13.14 -8.84
N ASN A 329 26.05 14.15 -8.02
CA ASN A 329 27.41 14.63 -7.75
C ASN A 329 28.18 13.73 -6.76
N ALA A 330 27.51 12.84 -6.03
CA ALA A 330 28.11 11.92 -5.04
C ALA A 330 28.48 10.54 -5.62
N ARG A 331 28.34 10.33 -6.94
CA ARG A 331 28.67 9.06 -7.62
C ARG A 331 30.17 8.81 -7.76
N THR A 332 31.00 9.79 -7.52
CA THR A 332 32.47 9.60 -7.53
C THR A 332 32.86 8.91 -6.21
N PRO A 333 33.54 7.75 -6.23
CA PRO A 333 34.05 7.11 -5.03
C PRO A 333 35.14 7.99 -4.41
N GLY A 334 34.75 8.88 -3.50
CA GLY A 334 35.69 9.64 -2.66
C GLY A 334 35.74 9.05 -1.25
N ALA A 335 36.80 9.22 -0.55
CA ALA A 335 37.01 8.75 0.82
C ALA A 335 35.91 9.23 1.81
N ASP A 336 35.16 10.25 1.44
CA ASP A 336 34.17 10.96 2.25
C ASP A 336 32.69 10.59 1.94
N GLY A 337 32.42 9.72 0.97
CA GLY A 337 31.06 9.34 0.57
C GLY A 337 30.35 8.52 1.66
N GLY A 338 29.31 9.09 2.27
CA GLY A 338 28.42 8.35 3.16
C GLY A 338 27.69 7.23 2.43
N ALA A 339 27.22 6.23 3.17
CA ALA A 339 26.52 5.05 2.67
C ALA A 339 25.16 5.32 2.04
N GLY A 340 24.62 6.53 2.14
CA GLY A 340 23.24 6.83 1.73
C GLY A 340 22.18 6.20 2.64
N LEU A 341 22.57 5.69 3.82
CA LEU A 341 21.67 5.09 4.79
C LEU A 341 21.22 6.08 5.87
N GLY A 342 22.04 7.07 6.18
CA GLY A 342 21.82 7.98 7.31
C GLY A 342 20.47 8.71 7.26
N LEU A 343 20.06 9.26 6.10
CA LEU A 343 18.77 9.95 5.98
C LEU A 343 17.57 8.99 6.03
N ALA A 344 17.71 7.76 5.53
CA ALA A 344 16.68 6.73 5.67
C ALA A 344 16.52 6.31 7.14
N ILE A 345 17.61 6.18 7.88
CA ILE A 345 17.59 5.93 9.33
C ILE A 345 16.92 7.10 10.06
N VAL A 346 17.27 8.34 9.73
CA VAL A 346 16.65 9.54 10.30
C VAL A 346 15.15 9.50 10.14
N ARG A 347 14.63 9.23 8.91
CA ARG A 347 13.19 9.10 8.66
C ARG A 347 12.56 8.02 9.52
N GLY A 348 13.16 6.85 9.60
CA GLY A 348 12.63 5.76 10.42
C GLY A 348 12.59 6.06 11.91
N ILE A 349 13.60 6.74 12.45
CA ILE A 349 13.62 7.19 13.86
C ILE A 349 12.50 8.21 14.10
N VAL A 350 12.33 9.20 13.20
CA VAL A 350 11.29 10.22 13.31
C VAL A 350 9.88 9.59 13.27
N GLU A 351 9.62 8.69 12.33
CA GLU A 351 8.35 7.97 12.22
C GLU A 351 8.06 7.14 13.48
N ALA A 352 9.07 6.46 14.04
CA ALA A 352 8.92 5.70 15.27
C ALA A 352 8.55 6.60 16.48
N HIS A 353 8.97 7.87 16.48
CA HIS A 353 8.61 8.87 17.49
C HIS A 353 7.30 9.62 17.18
N ALA A 354 6.48 9.17 16.22
CA ALA A 354 5.28 9.85 15.74
C ALA A 354 5.54 11.30 15.28
N GLY A 355 6.74 11.53 14.76
CA GLY A 355 7.21 12.81 14.20
C GLY A 355 7.02 12.90 12.69
N GLU A 356 7.50 14.01 12.13
CA GLU A 356 7.54 14.26 10.70
C GLU A 356 8.90 14.86 10.33
N ILE A 357 9.46 14.46 9.19
CA ILE A 357 10.67 15.06 8.63
C ILE A 357 10.40 15.59 7.24
N THR A 358 10.90 16.79 6.98
CA THR A 358 10.82 17.45 5.67
C THR A 358 12.18 17.98 5.25
N VAL A 359 12.33 18.23 3.94
CA VAL A 359 13.51 18.88 3.38
C VAL A 359 13.07 19.92 2.36
N ALA A 360 13.74 21.06 2.36
CA ALA A 360 13.51 22.13 1.39
C ALA A 360 14.82 22.79 1.02
N ASN A 361 14.92 23.26 -0.23
CA ASN A 361 16.04 24.13 -0.64
C ASN A 361 15.91 25.50 0.01
N THR A 362 17.03 26.04 0.44
CA THR A 362 17.18 27.45 0.85
C THR A 362 17.95 28.21 -0.24
N GLY A 363 18.15 29.52 -0.07
CA GLY A 363 18.86 30.31 -1.09
C GLY A 363 20.29 29.86 -1.40
N SER A 364 20.98 29.19 -0.46
CA SER A 364 22.38 28.76 -0.58
C SER A 364 22.60 27.27 -0.27
N GLY A 365 21.55 26.52 0.09
CA GLY A 365 21.71 25.11 0.49
C GLY A 365 20.39 24.43 0.76
N CYS A 366 20.36 23.61 1.79
CA CYS A 366 19.22 22.80 2.17
C CYS A 366 18.86 23.00 3.64
N ARG A 367 17.58 22.76 3.95
CA ARG A 367 17.05 22.76 5.31
C ARG A 367 16.27 21.51 5.56
N PHE A 368 16.74 20.70 6.51
CA PHE A 368 16.05 19.53 7.03
C PHE A 368 15.32 19.92 8.31
N GLU A 369 14.02 19.64 8.38
CA GLU A 369 13.19 19.96 9.55
C GLU A 369 12.59 18.67 10.12
N VAL A 370 12.83 18.44 11.42
CA VAL A 370 12.26 17.35 12.21
C VAL A 370 11.29 17.94 13.20
N SER A 371 10.03 17.52 13.13
CA SER A 371 8.95 17.95 14.01
C SER A 371 8.48 16.80 14.90
N LEU A 372 8.58 16.96 16.22
CA LEU A 372 8.19 15.98 17.24
C LEU A 372 7.07 16.55 18.12
N PRO A 373 6.18 15.71 18.70
CA PRO A 373 5.23 16.16 19.71
C PRO A 373 5.95 16.72 20.94
N ALA A 374 5.68 17.99 21.31
CA ALA A 374 6.24 18.60 22.52
C ALA A 374 5.50 18.08 23.77
N LEU A 375 6.24 18.02 24.89
CA LEU A 375 5.60 17.83 26.22
C LEU A 375 5.03 19.17 26.66
N ALA A 376 3.72 19.16 26.95
CA ALA A 376 3.04 20.31 27.51
C ALA A 376 3.54 20.64 28.93
#